data_652934ab5d91580d9b62bf6ab96538ce
#
_entry.id   652934ab5d91580d9b62bf6ab96538ce
#
_cell.length_a   1.000
_cell.length_b   1.000
_cell.length_c   1.000
_cell.angle_alpha   90.00
_cell.angle_beta   90.00
_cell.angle_gamma   90.00
#
_symmetry.space_group_name_H-M   'P 1'
#
loop_
_entity.id
_entity.type
_entity.pdbx_description
1 polymer ?
#
loop_
_entity_poly.entity_id
_entity_poly.type
_entity_poly.pdbx_seq_one_letter_code
_entity_poly.pdbx_strand_id
1 'polypeptide(L)'
;MARRILVVDDDEMVLMALDELLKPEGYDVHTVGSGSEALRKLEENAYDLIMTDVIMPEMDGFELCKRIREKEKYREIPVVFLTAKSRDEDRVRGLEAGANLFLSKPISPDKLLGIVADTLG
;
A
#
# COMPACT_ATOMS: atom_id res chain seq x y z
N MET A 1 -8.98 -9.84 16.45
CA MET A 1 -8.80 -8.42 16.16
C MET A 1 -8.68 -8.22 14.65
N ALA A 2 -9.22 -7.12 14.17
CA ALA A 2 -9.15 -6.82 12.74
C ALA A 2 -7.72 -6.49 12.32
N ARG A 3 -7.33 -6.95 11.14
CA ARG A 3 -6.08 -6.55 10.51
C ARG A 3 -6.23 -5.13 9.99
N ARG A 4 -5.22 -4.31 10.20
CA ARG A 4 -5.25 -2.90 9.81
C ARG A 4 -4.42 -2.67 8.55
N ILE A 5 -5.05 -2.03 7.56
CA ILE A 5 -4.45 -1.76 6.26
C ILE A 5 -4.38 -0.25 6.05
N LEU A 6 -3.19 0.24 5.66
CA LEU A 6 -3.01 1.62 5.26
C LEU A 6 -2.97 1.69 3.74
N VAL A 7 -3.85 2.48 3.15
CA VAL A 7 -3.92 2.68 1.70
C VAL A 7 -3.46 4.10 1.37
N VAL A 8 -2.50 4.22 0.48
CA VAL A 8 -1.88 5.49 0.10
C VAL A 8 -2.05 5.72 -1.40
N ASP A 9 -2.75 6.77 -1.76
CA ASP A 9 -2.95 7.17 -3.17
C ASP A 9 -3.41 8.61 -3.19
N ASP A 10 -2.90 9.41 -4.11
CA ASP A 10 -3.33 10.81 -4.22
C ASP A 10 -4.66 10.97 -4.97
N ASP A 11 -5.18 9.89 -5.54
CA ASP A 11 -6.49 9.86 -6.20
C ASP A 11 -7.56 9.43 -5.19
N GLU A 12 -8.42 10.37 -4.78
CA GLU A 12 -9.48 10.09 -3.81
C GLU A 12 -10.46 9.02 -4.29
N MET A 13 -10.69 8.91 -5.59
CA MET A 13 -11.58 7.88 -6.14
C MET A 13 -11.02 6.48 -5.89
N VAL A 14 -9.71 6.33 -6.02
CA VAL A 14 -9.04 5.06 -5.74
C VAL A 14 -9.14 4.74 -4.25
N LEU A 15 -8.90 5.72 -3.39
CA LEU A 15 -9.01 5.55 -1.93
C LEU A 15 -10.40 5.09 -1.54
N MET A 16 -11.44 5.73 -2.08
CA MET A 16 -12.82 5.36 -1.81
C MET A 16 -13.14 3.95 -2.28
N ALA A 17 -12.70 3.61 -3.49
CA ALA A 17 -12.96 2.29 -4.05
C ALA A 17 -12.31 1.19 -3.21
N LEU A 18 -11.08 1.38 -2.76
CA LEU A 18 -10.37 0.40 -1.95
C LEU A 18 -10.98 0.30 -0.55
N ASP A 19 -11.38 1.42 0.02
CA ASP A 19 -12.06 1.45 1.31
C ASP A 19 -13.36 0.63 1.25
N GLU A 20 -14.18 0.86 0.23
CA GLU A 20 -15.43 0.15 0.03
C GLU A 20 -15.24 -1.34 -0.27
N LEU A 21 -14.13 -1.69 -0.89
CA LEU A 21 -13.83 -3.08 -1.22
C LEU A 21 -13.32 -3.85 0.01
N LEU A 22 -12.46 -3.24 0.79
CA LEU A 22 -11.76 -3.92 1.88
C LEU A 22 -12.52 -3.95 3.20
N LYS A 23 -13.23 -2.88 3.55
CA LYS A 23 -13.96 -2.84 4.82
C LYS A 23 -14.97 -3.95 5.03
N PRO A 24 -15.80 -4.31 4.02
CA PRO A 24 -16.76 -5.41 4.22
C PRO A 24 -16.12 -6.76 4.51
N GLU A 25 -14.84 -6.91 4.19
CA GLU A 25 -14.11 -8.14 4.48
C GLU A 25 -13.60 -8.21 5.92
N GLY A 26 -13.88 -7.18 6.72
CA GLY A 26 -13.50 -7.16 8.12
C GLY A 26 -12.19 -6.45 8.42
N TYR A 27 -11.57 -5.82 7.43
CA TYR A 27 -10.33 -5.07 7.65
C TYR A 27 -10.60 -3.67 8.20
N ASP A 28 -9.69 -3.21 9.06
CA ASP A 28 -9.69 -1.83 9.53
C ASP A 28 -8.85 -1.02 8.53
N VAL A 29 -9.51 -0.22 7.70
CA VAL A 29 -8.86 0.45 6.56
C VAL A 29 -8.68 1.94 6.86
N HIS A 30 -7.44 2.41 6.74
CA HIS A 30 -7.12 3.83 6.85
C HIS A 30 -6.61 4.29 5.48
N THR A 31 -7.06 5.44 5.02
CA THR A 31 -6.67 5.99 3.71
C THR A 31 -6.00 7.33 3.89
N VAL A 32 -4.92 7.55 3.15
CA VAL A 32 -4.20 8.84 3.13
C VAL A 32 -3.83 9.20 1.70
N GLY A 33 -3.65 10.49 1.46
CA GLY A 33 -3.45 11.01 0.11
C GLY A 33 -2.00 11.30 -0.27
N SER A 34 -1.04 11.06 0.62
CA SER A 34 0.37 11.37 0.34
C SER A 34 1.31 10.51 1.17
N GLY A 35 2.56 10.44 0.73
CA GLY A 35 3.60 9.73 1.47
C GLY A 35 3.86 10.33 2.85
N SER A 36 3.85 11.66 2.97
CA SER A 36 4.07 12.30 4.27
C SER A 36 2.94 12.02 5.25
N GLU A 37 1.70 11.98 4.79
CA GLU A 37 0.58 11.58 5.64
C GLU A 37 0.71 10.12 6.07
N ALA A 38 1.15 9.26 5.14
CA ALA A 38 1.37 7.85 5.44
C ALA A 38 2.40 7.69 6.56
N LEU A 39 3.53 8.39 6.45
CA LEU A 39 4.58 8.31 7.48
C LEU A 39 4.09 8.78 8.84
N ARG A 40 3.26 9.82 8.87
CA ARG A 40 2.67 10.31 10.12
C ARG A 40 1.73 9.27 10.72
N LYS A 41 0.89 8.64 9.88
CA LYS A 41 -0.01 7.58 10.35
C LYS A 41 0.74 6.39 10.92
N LEU A 42 1.87 6.05 10.32
CA LEU A 42 2.70 4.94 10.79
C LEU A 42 3.31 5.21 12.16
N GLU A 43 3.51 6.45 12.52
CA GLU A 43 3.99 6.81 13.86
C GLU A 43 2.88 6.71 14.90
N GLU A 44 1.64 6.99 14.50
CA GLU A 44 0.49 7.05 15.41
C GLU A 44 -0.18 5.69 15.63
N ASN A 45 -0.07 4.78 14.65
CA ASN A 45 -0.81 3.51 14.65
C ASN A 45 0.07 2.36 14.21
N ALA A 46 -0.36 1.14 14.54
CA ALA A 46 0.27 -0.08 14.03
C ALA A 46 -0.54 -0.60 12.83
N TYR A 47 0.13 -1.01 11.79
CA TYR A 47 -0.48 -1.54 10.57
C TYR A 47 0.04 -2.93 10.26
N ASP A 48 -0.77 -3.71 9.53
CA ASP A 48 -0.42 -5.08 9.13
C ASP A 48 -0.07 -5.16 7.63
N LEU A 49 -0.51 -4.18 6.85
CA LEU A 49 -0.27 -4.12 5.41
C LEU A 49 -0.29 -2.67 4.96
N ILE A 50 0.59 -2.33 4.04
CA ILE A 50 0.58 -1.02 3.40
C ILE A 50 0.41 -1.23 1.90
N MET A 51 -0.58 -0.56 1.31
CA MET A 51 -0.82 -0.57 -0.12
C MET A 51 -0.66 0.85 -0.63
N THR A 52 0.23 1.06 -1.59
CA THR A 52 0.52 2.41 -2.08
C THR A 52 0.65 2.45 -3.60
N ASP A 53 0.27 3.59 -4.18
CA ASP A 53 0.62 3.88 -5.56
C ASP A 53 2.10 4.28 -5.63
N VAL A 54 2.67 4.23 -6.81
CA VAL A 54 4.03 4.71 -7.10
C VAL A 54 4.00 6.18 -7.43
N ILE A 55 3.06 6.60 -8.29
CA ILE A 55 3.00 7.97 -8.81
C ILE A 55 2.23 8.86 -7.85
N MET A 56 2.96 9.66 -7.07
CA MET A 56 2.37 10.63 -6.15
C MET A 56 3.26 11.88 -6.14
N PRO A 57 2.68 13.07 -5.94
CA PRO A 57 3.48 14.30 -5.88
C PRO A 57 4.38 14.31 -4.65
N GLU A 58 5.50 14.99 -4.77
CA GLU A 58 6.51 15.20 -3.73
C GLU A 58 7.28 13.94 -3.34
N MET A 59 6.62 12.94 -2.78
CA MET A 59 7.23 11.68 -2.40
C MET A 59 6.53 10.56 -3.15
N ASP A 60 7.23 9.87 -4.05
CA ASP A 60 6.64 8.74 -4.76
C ASP A 60 6.61 7.48 -3.90
N GLY A 61 5.98 6.42 -4.41
CA GLY A 61 5.83 5.19 -3.66
C GLY A 61 7.15 4.46 -3.39
N PHE A 62 8.13 4.60 -4.28
CA PHE A 62 9.45 3.98 -4.06
C PHE A 62 10.15 4.62 -2.86
N GLU A 63 10.14 5.95 -2.80
CA GLU A 63 10.73 6.67 -1.67
C GLU A 63 9.99 6.36 -0.37
N LEU A 64 8.65 6.33 -0.43
CA LEU A 64 7.83 5.97 0.73
C LEU A 64 8.21 4.58 1.25
N CYS A 65 8.32 3.60 0.36
CA CYS A 65 8.66 2.24 0.76
C CYS A 65 10.03 2.17 1.43
N LYS A 66 11.02 2.87 0.88
CA LYS A 66 12.36 2.94 1.48
C LYS A 66 12.31 3.51 2.90
N ARG A 67 11.54 4.59 3.10
CA ARG A 67 11.39 5.22 4.40
C ARG A 67 10.67 4.32 5.40
N ILE A 68 9.68 3.57 4.92
CA ILE A 68 8.98 2.58 5.76
C ILE A 68 9.98 1.54 6.26
N ARG A 69 10.81 1.03 5.36
CA ARG A 69 11.79 0.00 5.70
C ARG A 69 12.87 0.47 6.68
N GLU A 70 13.13 1.76 6.74
CA GLU A 70 14.08 2.33 7.70
C GLU A 70 13.54 2.32 9.12
N LYS A 71 12.23 2.24 9.29
CA LYS A 71 11.61 2.16 10.61
C LYS A 71 11.69 0.74 11.13
N GLU A 72 12.31 0.54 12.27
CA GLU A 72 12.50 -0.78 12.86
C GLU A 72 11.18 -1.54 13.01
N LYS A 73 10.13 -0.84 13.45
CA LYS A 73 8.80 -1.40 13.63
C LYS A 73 8.21 -1.97 12.33
N TYR A 74 8.59 -1.40 11.18
CA TYR A 74 8.02 -1.74 9.89
C TYR A 74 9.02 -2.34 8.92
N ARG A 75 10.12 -2.86 9.43
CA ARG A 75 11.16 -3.45 8.57
C ARG A 75 10.65 -4.59 7.71
N GLU A 76 9.68 -5.34 8.22
CA GLU A 76 9.14 -6.51 7.52
C GLU A 76 7.65 -6.46 7.21
N ILE A 77 7.00 -5.31 7.40
CA ILE A 77 5.59 -5.20 7.08
C ILE A 77 5.38 -5.42 5.56
N PRO A 78 4.33 -6.16 5.15
CA PRO A 78 4.04 -6.28 3.73
C PRO A 78 3.73 -4.92 3.11
N VAL A 79 4.43 -4.60 2.01
CA VAL A 79 4.17 -3.41 1.21
C VAL A 79 3.81 -3.87 -0.19
N VAL A 80 2.65 -3.46 -0.66
CA VAL A 80 2.12 -3.81 -1.98
C VAL A 80 1.95 -2.53 -2.78
N PHE A 81 2.58 -2.48 -3.95
CA PHE A 81 2.32 -1.40 -4.90
C PHE A 81 1.12 -1.76 -5.76
N LEU A 82 0.22 -0.81 -5.93
CA LEU A 82 -0.90 -0.92 -6.85
C LEU A 82 -0.88 0.33 -7.72
N THR A 83 -0.43 0.21 -8.97
CA THR A 83 -0.11 1.37 -9.78
C THR A 83 -0.35 1.12 -11.26
N ALA A 84 -0.61 2.20 -12.01
CA ALA A 84 -0.64 2.16 -13.48
C ALA A 84 0.77 2.14 -14.06
N LYS A 85 1.79 2.48 -13.28
CA LYS A 85 3.19 2.48 -13.69
C LYS A 85 3.77 1.08 -13.51
N SER A 86 3.69 0.25 -14.57
CA SER A 86 3.92 -1.19 -14.44
C SER A 86 4.92 -1.77 -15.45
N ARG A 87 5.91 -0.98 -15.87
CA ARG A 87 7.00 -1.49 -16.71
C ARG A 87 7.90 -2.41 -15.89
N ASP A 88 8.65 -3.27 -16.57
CA ASP A 88 9.56 -4.20 -15.89
C ASP A 88 10.57 -3.47 -15.00
N GLU A 89 11.12 -2.35 -15.49
CA GLU A 89 12.05 -1.53 -14.72
C GLU A 89 11.42 -0.95 -13.45
N ASP A 90 10.12 -0.63 -13.49
CA ASP A 90 9.40 -0.14 -12.31
C ASP A 90 9.22 -1.25 -11.28
N ARG A 91 8.96 -2.47 -11.75
CA ARG A 91 8.84 -3.63 -10.86
C ARG A 91 10.14 -3.92 -10.16
N VAL A 92 11.25 -3.82 -10.89
CA VAL A 92 12.59 -4.01 -10.32
C VAL A 92 12.85 -2.95 -9.25
N ARG A 93 12.55 -1.68 -9.55
CA ARG A 93 12.71 -0.60 -8.59
C ARG A 93 11.87 -0.81 -7.34
N GLY A 94 10.64 -1.32 -7.51
CA GLY A 94 9.76 -1.61 -6.38
C GLY A 94 10.36 -2.66 -5.46
N LEU A 95 10.86 -3.74 -6.03
CA LEU A 95 11.50 -4.81 -5.25
C LEU A 95 12.77 -4.30 -4.57
N GLU A 96 13.57 -3.50 -5.26
CA GLU A 96 14.78 -2.91 -4.67
C GLU A 96 14.45 -1.93 -3.53
N ALA A 97 13.30 -1.26 -3.61
CA ALA A 97 12.85 -0.37 -2.54
C ALA A 97 12.31 -1.15 -1.33
N GLY A 98 12.11 -2.46 -1.47
CA GLY A 98 11.69 -3.32 -0.38
C GLY A 98 10.23 -3.76 -0.43
N ALA A 99 9.55 -3.57 -1.57
CA ALA A 99 8.16 -4.01 -1.72
C ALA A 99 8.07 -5.54 -1.83
N ASN A 100 6.99 -6.09 -1.32
CA ASN A 100 6.69 -7.52 -1.39
C ASN A 100 5.99 -7.89 -2.68
N LEU A 101 5.09 -7.01 -3.16
CA LEU A 101 4.33 -7.25 -4.37
C LEU A 101 4.18 -5.97 -5.17
N PHE A 102 4.08 -6.14 -6.48
CA PHE A 102 3.88 -5.02 -7.42
C PHE A 102 2.72 -5.39 -8.33
N LEU A 103 1.59 -4.73 -8.16
CA LEU A 103 0.36 -4.99 -8.90
C LEU A 103 0.04 -3.86 -9.86
N SER A 104 -0.46 -4.22 -11.04
CA SER A 104 -0.80 -3.24 -12.08
C SER A 104 -2.29 -2.91 -12.04
N LYS A 105 -2.60 -1.62 -12.17
CA LYS A 105 -3.97 -1.17 -12.39
C LYS A 105 -4.31 -1.32 -13.88
N PRO A 106 -5.54 -1.69 -14.23
CA PRO A 106 -6.64 -2.08 -13.34
C PRO A 106 -6.48 -3.52 -12.85
N ILE A 107 -6.99 -3.79 -11.64
CA ILE A 107 -7.00 -5.14 -11.08
C ILE A 107 -8.44 -5.47 -10.68
N SER A 108 -8.86 -6.73 -10.89
CA SER A 108 -10.20 -7.12 -10.50
C SER A 108 -10.35 -7.12 -8.98
N PRO A 109 -11.52 -6.74 -8.46
CA PRO A 109 -11.76 -6.75 -7.02
C PRO A 109 -11.50 -8.11 -6.38
N ASP A 110 -11.96 -9.18 -6.99
CA ASP A 110 -11.77 -10.54 -6.46
C ASP A 110 -10.30 -10.93 -6.38
N LYS A 111 -9.53 -10.58 -7.41
CA LYS A 111 -8.10 -10.86 -7.42
C LYS A 111 -7.38 -10.09 -6.31
N LEU A 112 -7.73 -8.82 -6.14
CA LEU A 112 -7.12 -7.99 -5.11
C LEU A 112 -7.46 -8.53 -3.72
N LEU A 113 -8.72 -8.88 -3.48
CA LEU A 113 -9.13 -9.45 -2.19
C LEU A 113 -8.37 -10.73 -1.88
N GLY A 114 -8.18 -11.59 -2.89
CA GLY A 114 -7.42 -12.83 -2.72
C GLY A 114 -5.97 -12.57 -2.35
N ILE A 115 -5.34 -11.60 -3.01
CA ILE A 115 -3.96 -11.23 -2.74
C ILE A 115 -3.80 -10.68 -1.31
N VAL A 116 -4.72 -9.81 -0.89
CA VAL A 116 -4.69 -9.23 0.46
C VAL A 116 -4.85 -10.33 1.51
N ALA A 117 -5.82 -11.24 1.31
CA ALA A 117 -6.04 -12.33 2.24
C ALA A 117 -4.82 -13.24 2.35
N ASP A 118 -4.21 -13.59 1.21
CA ASP A 118 -3.01 -14.43 1.19
C ASP A 118 -1.83 -13.74 1.87
N THR A 119 -1.67 -12.45 1.64
CA THR A 119 -0.57 -11.67 2.21
C THR A 119 -0.68 -11.55 3.72
N LEU A 120 -1.89 -11.38 4.22
CA LEU A 120 -2.14 -11.26 5.66
C LEU A 120 -2.26 -12.60 6.37
N GLY A 121 -2.34 -13.65 5.60
CA GLY A 121 -2.39 -15.00 6.13
C GLY A 121 -3.69 -15.38 6.75
#